data_d693c51bf195cddaf11bf35b491a1e17
#
_entry.id   d693c51bf195cddaf11bf35b491a1e17
#
_cell.length_a   1.000
_cell.length_b   1.000
_cell.length_c   1.000
_cell.angle_alpha   90.00
_cell.angle_beta   90.00
_cell.angle_gamma   90.00
#
_symmetry.space_group_name_H-M   'P 1'
#
loop_
_entity.id
_entity.type
_entity.pdbx_description
1 polymer ?
#
loop_
_entity_poly.entity_id
_entity_poly.type
_entity_poly.pdbx_seq_one_letter_code
_entity_poly.pdbx_strand_id
1 'polypeptide(L)'
;MKTSHLIVNTLLKAGIDKIFSLSGNQIMPVYDAVIDKKIDIIHCRHEAAAVFMADGYAQTSGKIGISLVTAAPGFTNALGPLYAIKANQSPILLL
;
A
#
# COMPACT_ATOMS: atom_id res chain seq x y z
N MET A 1 18.72 11.47 5.34
CA MET A 1 17.29 11.12 5.29
C MET A 1 17.14 9.60 5.21
N LYS A 2 16.26 9.03 6.01
CA LYS A 2 16.00 7.59 5.95
C LYS A 2 15.25 7.23 4.67
N THR A 3 15.48 6.04 4.15
CA THR A 3 14.78 5.55 2.96
C THR A 3 13.27 5.58 3.12
N SER A 4 12.76 5.22 4.32
CA SER A 4 11.32 5.25 4.60
C SER A 4 10.73 6.66 4.44
N HIS A 5 11.44 7.69 4.88
CA HIS A 5 10.99 9.08 4.70
C HIS A 5 10.98 9.47 3.23
N LEU A 6 11.95 9.01 2.46
CA LEU A 6 11.99 9.28 1.02
C LEU A 6 10.80 8.64 0.32
N ILE A 7 10.45 7.39 0.68
CA ILE A 7 9.28 6.71 0.13
C ILE A 7 8.02 7.52 0.43
N VAL A 8 7.81 7.88 1.68
CA VAL A 8 6.60 8.61 2.10
C VAL A 8 6.52 9.97 1.40
N ASN A 9 7.63 10.70 1.33
CA ASN A 9 7.64 11.99 0.66
C ASN A 9 7.31 11.86 -0.83
N THR A 10 7.79 10.79 -1.48
CA THR A 10 7.49 10.54 -2.88
C THR A 10 6.00 10.29 -3.08
N LEU A 11 5.39 9.48 -2.20
CA LEU A 11 3.95 9.20 -2.25
C LEU A 11 3.13 10.49 -2.05
N LEU A 12 3.53 11.34 -1.10
CA LEU A 12 2.85 12.61 -0.86
C LEU A 12 2.91 13.51 -2.10
N LYS A 13 4.07 13.60 -2.75
CA LYS A 13 4.22 14.38 -3.97
C LYS A 13 3.36 13.86 -5.12
N ALA A 14 3.10 12.56 -5.14
CA ALA A 14 2.24 11.93 -6.13
C ALA A 14 0.75 12.10 -5.82
N GLY A 15 0.40 12.75 -4.72
CA GLY A 15 -0.99 12.96 -4.33
C GLY A 15 -1.62 11.79 -3.60
N ILE A 16 -0.83 10.85 -3.11
CA ILE A 16 -1.31 9.68 -2.39
C ILE A 16 -1.70 10.09 -0.97
N ASP A 17 -2.89 9.72 -0.54
CA ASP A 17 -3.39 10.02 0.81
C ASP A 17 -3.82 8.77 1.58
N LYS A 18 -3.80 7.60 0.97
CA LYS A 18 -4.20 6.34 1.62
C LYS A 18 -3.25 5.21 1.25
N ILE A 19 -2.94 4.38 2.25
CA ILE A 19 -2.17 3.15 2.08
C ILE A 19 -2.95 2.03 2.75
N PHE A 20 -3.17 0.93 2.06
CA PHE A 20 -3.84 -0.25 2.60
C PHE A 20 -2.78 -1.25 3.02
N SER A 21 -2.79 -1.66 4.28
CA SER A 21 -1.65 -2.37 4.84
C SER A 21 -2.03 -3.36 5.94
N LEU A 22 -1.23 -4.41 6.05
CA LEU A 22 -1.17 -5.25 7.24
C LEU A 22 0.20 -5.05 7.87
N SER A 23 0.25 -4.69 9.15
CA SER A 23 1.49 -4.33 9.81
C SER A 23 2.47 -5.49 9.94
N GLY A 24 3.76 -5.17 10.03
CA GLY A 24 4.83 -6.11 10.24
C GLY A 24 6.10 -5.37 10.62
N ASN A 25 7.03 -6.08 11.28
CA ASN A 25 8.23 -5.42 11.82
C ASN A 25 9.08 -4.76 10.74
N GLN A 26 9.15 -5.35 9.56
CA GLN A 26 10.04 -4.87 8.50
C GLN A 26 9.54 -3.59 7.84
N ILE A 27 8.26 -3.27 7.98
CA ILE A 27 7.67 -2.06 7.40
C ILE A 27 7.35 -1.00 8.44
N MET A 28 7.70 -1.23 9.72
CA MET A 28 7.51 -0.22 10.78
C MET A 28 8.17 1.12 10.46
N PRO A 29 9.37 1.18 9.85
CA PRO A 29 9.93 2.49 9.49
C PRO A 29 9.03 3.32 8.59
N VAL A 30 8.27 2.69 7.69
CA VAL A 30 7.31 3.41 6.84
C VAL A 30 6.15 3.93 7.69
N TYR A 31 5.66 3.13 8.65
CA TYR A 31 4.62 3.56 9.57
C TYR A 31 5.06 4.77 10.37
N ASP A 32 6.30 4.75 10.88
CA ASP A 32 6.86 5.90 11.59
C ASP A 32 6.95 7.14 10.69
N ALA A 33 7.31 6.95 9.44
CA ALA A 33 7.51 8.06 8.52
C ALA A 33 6.20 8.76 8.14
N VAL A 34 5.03 8.09 8.28
CA VAL A 34 3.74 8.72 8.00
C VAL A 34 3.15 9.47 9.18
N ILE A 35 3.75 9.36 10.37
CA ILE A 35 3.28 10.13 11.55
C ILE A 35 3.31 11.62 11.20
N ASP A 36 2.22 12.32 11.49
CA ASP A 36 2.05 13.75 11.22
C ASP A 36 2.03 14.11 9.72
N LYS A 37 1.90 13.13 8.85
CA LYS A 37 1.70 13.35 7.41
C LYS A 37 0.23 13.15 7.04
N LYS A 38 -0.14 13.67 5.87
CA LYS A 38 -1.52 13.55 5.40
C LYS A 38 -1.73 12.26 4.60
N ILE A 39 -1.30 11.15 5.18
CA ILE A 39 -1.51 9.82 4.64
C ILE A 39 -2.18 8.97 5.71
N ASP A 40 -3.32 8.40 5.39
CA ASP A 40 -4.01 7.45 6.27
C ASP A 40 -3.58 6.03 5.93
N ILE A 41 -3.21 5.27 6.95
CA ILE A 41 -2.96 3.84 6.79
C ILE A 41 -4.24 3.11 7.18
N ILE A 42 -4.82 2.41 6.21
CA ILE A 42 -6.03 1.61 6.42
C ILE A 42 -5.56 0.19 6.74
N HIS A 43 -5.81 -0.24 7.96
CA HIS A 43 -5.35 -1.55 8.42
C HIS A 43 -6.28 -2.66 7.95
N CYS A 44 -5.68 -3.76 7.52
CA CYS A 44 -6.37 -4.96 7.07
C CYS A 44 -5.92 -6.14 7.94
N ARG A 45 -6.64 -7.25 7.86
CA ARG A 45 -6.29 -8.47 8.60
C ARG A 45 -5.63 -9.53 7.73
N HIS A 46 -5.49 -9.27 6.44
CA HIS A 46 -4.82 -10.17 5.51
C HIS A 46 -4.28 -9.35 4.35
N GLU A 47 -3.13 -9.75 3.83
CA GLU A 47 -2.48 -9.03 2.73
C GLU A 47 -3.35 -9.01 1.46
N ALA A 48 -4.08 -10.10 1.20
CA ALA A 48 -5.01 -10.13 0.07
C ALA A 48 -6.07 -9.03 0.18
N ALA A 49 -6.58 -8.79 1.39
CA ALA A 49 -7.55 -7.72 1.61
C ALA A 49 -6.95 -6.36 1.29
N ALA A 50 -5.69 -6.13 1.67
CA ALA A 50 -5.02 -4.86 1.37
C ALA A 50 -4.95 -4.62 -0.14
N VAL A 51 -4.62 -5.64 -0.92
CA VAL A 51 -4.53 -5.52 -2.37
C VAL A 51 -5.90 -5.28 -2.99
N PHE A 52 -6.92 -6.03 -2.57
CA PHE A 52 -8.29 -5.85 -3.09
C PHE A 52 -8.87 -4.48 -2.72
N MET A 53 -8.58 -3.99 -1.50
CA MET A 53 -9.03 -2.66 -1.10
C MET A 53 -8.35 -1.57 -1.94
N ALA A 54 -7.06 -1.71 -2.21
CA ALA A 54 -6.34 -0.79 -3.08
C ALA A 54 -6.93 -0.81 -4.50
N ASP A 55 -7.30 -1.98 -5.00
CA ASP A 55 -7.95 -2.12 -6.30
C ASP A 55 -9.28 -1.37 -6.35
N GLY A 56 -10.14 -1.61 -5.36
CA GLY A 56 -11.44 -0.90 -5.28
C GLY A 56 -11.26 0.60 -5.19
N TYR A 57 -10.31 1.05 -4.40
CA TYR A 57 -9.99 2.47 -4.27
C TYR A 57 -9.55 3.05 -5.62
N ALA A 58 -8.66 2.35 -6.34
CA ALA A 58 -8.17 2.82 -7.63
C ALA A 58 -9.30 2.90 -8.66
N GLN A 59 -10.17 1.90 -8.70
CA GLN A 59 -11.27 1.87 -9.67
C GLN A 59 -12.29 2.96 -9.42
N THR A 60 -12.58 3.28 -8.15
CA THR A 60 -13.61 4.25 -7.81
C THR A 60 -13.10 5.68 -7.77
N SER A 61 -11.85 5.89 -7.37
CA SER A 61 -11.29 7.25 -7.22
C SER A 61 -10.53 7.74 -8.44
N GLY A 62 -10.07 6.84 -9.29
CA GLY A 62 -9.17 7.17 -10.39
C GLY A 62 -7.73 7.44 -9.96
N LYS A 63 -7.40 7.22 -8.68
CA LYS A 63 -6.06 7.41 -8.13
C LYS A 63 -5.33 6.07 -8.06
N ILE A 64 -4.00 6.12 -7.89
CA ILE A 64 -3.21 4.91 -7.68
C ILE A 64 -3.52 4.33 -6.31
N GLY A 65 -3.81 3.03 -6.26
CA GLY A 65 -3.98 2.30 -5.01
C GLY A 65 -2.63 1.79 -4.51
N ILE A 66 -2.32 2.02 -3.24
CA ILE A 66 -1.05 1.61 -2.63
C ILE A 66 -1.32 0.53 -1.60
N SER A 67 -0.64 -0.60 -1.72
CA SER A 67 -0.63 -1.65 -0.70
C SER A 67 0.78 -1.80 -0.16
N LEU A 68 0.91 -1.86 1.16
CA LEU A 68 2.17 -2.02 1.86
C LEU A 68 2.10 -3.30 2.69
N VAL A 69 2.98 -4.24 2.40
CA VAL A 69 3.01 -5.54 3.08
C VAL A 69 4.42 -5.84 3.56
N THR A 70 4.52 -6.67 4.59
CA THR A 70 5.82 -7.12 5.08
C THR A 70 6.46 -8.11 4.11
N ALA A 71 7.75 -8.36 4.28
CA ALA A 71 8.49 -9.29 3.43
C ALA A 71 8.02 -10.73 3.63
N ALA A 72 8.42 -11.59 2.71
CA ALA A 72 8.17 -13.05 2.73
C ALA A 72 6.68 -13.40 2.73
N PRO A 73 6.07 -13.89 3.84
CA PRO A 73 4.68 -14.32 3.77
C PRO A 73 3.72 -13.19 3.38
N GLY A 74 4.01 -11.96 3.76
CA GLY A 74 3.17 -10.82 3.40
C GLY A 74 3.15 -10.62 1.89
N PHE A 75 4.30 -10.60 1.26
CA PHE A 75 4.42 -10.45 -0.17
C PHE A 75 3.76 -11.62 -0.93
N THR A 76 4.01 -12.84 -0.46
CA THR A 76 3.43 -14.04 -1.07
C THR A 76 1.92 -14.01 -1.04
N ASN A 77 1.33 -13.62 0.09
CA ASN A 77 -0.12 -13.55 0.24
C ASN A 77 -0.75 -12.46 -0.64
N ALA A 78 0.02 -11.45 -1.03
CA ALA A 78 -0.46 -10.38 -1.90
C ALA A 78 -0.40 -10.74 -3.38
N LEU A 79 0.42 -11.71 -3.78
CA LEU A 79 0.64 -12.05 -5.19
C LEU A 79 -0.61 -12.58 -5.88
N GLY A 80 -1.37 -13.47 -5.21
CA GLY A 80 -2.58 -14.04 -5.78
C GLY A 80 -3.57 -12.96 -6.24
N PRO A 81 -3.96 -12.04 -5.33
CA PRO A 81 -4.82 -10.92 -5.70
C PRO A 81 -4.27 -10.06 -6.84
N LEU A 82 -2.95 -9.87 -6.93
CA LEU A 82 -2.37 -9.11 -8.02
C LEU A 82 -2.68 -9.72 -9.39
N TYR A 83 -2.68 -11.03 -9.49
CA TYR A 83 -3.05 -11.69 -10.74
C TYR A 83 -4.49 -11.39 -11.12
N ALA A 84 -5.40 -11.43 -10.15
CA ALA A 84 -6.80 -11.12 -10.40
C ALA A 84 -6.99 -9.66 -10.84
N ILE A 85 -6.25 -8.74 -10.22
CA ILE A 85 -6.33 -7.31 -10.51
C ILE A 85 -5.72 -6.98 -11.87
N LYS A 86 -4.70 -7.71 -12.29
CA LYS A 86 -4.02 -7.48 -13.57
C LYS A 86 -5.01 -7.46 -14.73
N ALA A 87 -6.01 -8.32 -14.69
CA ALA A 87 -7.03 -8.39 -15.74
C ALA A 87 -7.85 -7.10 -15.83
N ASN A 88 -7.99 -6.37 -14.73
CA ASN A 88 -8.75 -5.12 -14.67
C ASN A 88 -7.90 -3.90 -15.03
N GLN A 89 -6.59 -4.06 -15.17
CA GLN A 89 -5.64 -2.98 -15.45
C GLN A 89 -5.72 -1.83 -14.45
N SER A 90 -6.06 -2.14 -13.19
CA SER A 90 -6.14 -1.12 -12.13
C SER A 90 -4.74 -0.59 -11.79
N PRO A 91 -4.59 0.72 -11.54
CA PRO A 91 -3.29 1.29 -11.18
C PRO A 91 -2.97 1.01 -9.71
N ILE A 92 -2.27 -0.09 -9.45
CA ILE A 92 -1.90 -0.54 -8.11
C ILE A 92 -0.38 -0.56 -7.99
N LEU A 93 0.12 -0.08 -6.86
CA LEU A 93 1.52 -0.23 -6.49
C LEU A 93 1.62 -1.05 -5.21
N LEU A 94 2.34 -2.15 -5.28
CA LEU A 94 2.62 -3.00 -4.12
C LEU A 94 4.03 -2.72 -3.62
N LEU A 95 4.14 -2.37 -2.35
CA LEU A 95 5.42 -2.08 -1.70
C LEU A 95 5.82 -3.18 -0.72
#